data_af2755b56abc876b07db2cf331093ce8
#
_entry.id   af2755b56abc876b07db2cf331093ce8
#
_cell.length_a   1.000
_cell.length_b   1.000
_cell.length_c   1.000
_cell.angle_alpha   90.00
_cell.angle_beta   90.00
_cell.angle_gamma   90.00
#
_symmetry.space_group_name_H-M   'P 1'
#
loop_
_entity.id
_entity.type
_entity.pdbx_description
1 polymer ?
#
loop_
_entity_poly.entity_id
_entity_poly.type
_entity_poly.pdbx_seq_one_letter_code
_entity_poly.pdbx_strand_id
1 'polypeptide(L)'
;FTSVARARQCVAAANKALGRPFFKLLVDASHCGDSGLSIDENADLIQSLAEAGELGIFHASAKTTRGCLSTDDGWIGALLTAAAKTGELRQVFVEVFDHADPGLEALRNMEPGHGVDTRDGRSYNEVMADGLGNIARRLNNLHARGFLKA
;
A
#
# COMPACT_ATOMS: atom_id res chain seq x y z
N PHE A 1 8.21 -8.38 -5.10
CA PHE A 1 7.12 -9.26 -5.58
C PHE A 1 5.93 -8.39 -6.01
N THR A 2 5.44 -8.57 -7.23
CA THR A 2 4.20 -7.96 -7.71
C THR A 2 2.97 -8.85 -7.43
N SER A 3 3.17 -10.11 -7.05
CA SER A 3 2.11 -11.06 -6.73
C SER A 3 2.00 -11.32 -5.23
N VAL A 4 0.90 -10.89 -4.64
CA VAL A 4 0.54 -11.15 -3.23
C VAL A 4 0.51 -12.65 -2.94
N ALA A 5 -0.07 -13.45 -3.84
CA ALA A 5 -0.16 -14.91 -3.68
C ALA A 5 1.23 -15.56 -3.59
N ARG A 6 2.18 -15.13 -4.44
CA ARG A 6 3.56 -15.65 -4.42
C ARG A 6 4.32 -15.21 -3.17
N ALA A 7 4.16 -13.96 -2.75
CA ALA A 7 4.76 -13.46 -1.50
C ALA A 7 4.23 -14.24 -0.29
N ARG A 8 2.92 -14.55 -0.26
CA ARG A 8 2.29 -15.38 0.77
C ARG A 8 2.92 -16.77 0.87
N GLN A 9 3.18 -17.42 -0.26
CA GLN A 9 3.85 -18.73 -0.28
C GLN A 9 5.27 -18.65 0.33
N CYS A 10 6.04 -17.61 0.01
CA CYS A 10 7.37 -17.41 0.57
C CYS A 10 7.32 -17.22 2.10
N VAL A 11 6.41 -16.39 2.59
CA VAL A 11 6.22 -16.15 4.03
C VAL A 11 5.77 -17.42 4.73
N ALA A 12 4.85 -18.18 4.15
CA ALA A 12 4.40 -19.46 4.70
C ALA A 12 5.55 -20.47 4.82
N ALA A 13 6.40 -20.56 3.79
CA ALA A 13 7.59 -21.44 3.82
C ALA A 13 8.58 -21.01 4.90
N ALA A 14 8.85 -19.72 5.06
CA ALA A 14 9.72 -19.18 6.11
C ALA A 14 9.16 -19.46 7.51
N ASN A 15 7.88 -19.23 7.73
CA ASN A 15 7.21 -19.50 9.00
C ASN A 15 7.21 -21.00 9.35
N LYS A 16 7.01 -21.85 8.34
CA LYS A 16 7.11 -23.30 8.51
C LYS A 16 8.52 -23.72 8.94
N ALA A 17 9.57 -23.16 8.30
CA ALA A 17 10.95 -23.44 8.67
C ALA A 17 11.29 -23.00 10.10
N LEU A 18 10.69 -21.90 10.57
CA LEU A 18 10.83 -21.41 11.94
C LEU A 18 9.98 -22.17 12.98
N GLY A 19 9.04 -22.98 12.54
CA GLY A 19 8.10 -23.67 13.40
C GLY A 19 7.08 -22.76 14.10
N ARG A 20 6.94 -21.51 13.68
CA ARG A 20 5.98 -20.54 14.25
C ARG A 20 5.59 -19.44 13.26
N PRO A 21 4.41 -18.80 13.40
CA PRO A 21 3.99 -17.65 12.62
C PRO A 21 4.74 -16.37 13.09
N PHE A 22 5.89 -16.10 12.49
CA PHE A 22 6.74 -14.97 12.85
C PHE A 22 6.67 -13.84 11.80
N PHE A 23 6.80 -14.20 10.53
CA PHE A 23 6.73 -13.24 9.43
C PHE A 23 5.29 -12.98 9.01
N LYS A 24 5.00 -11.73 8.67
CA LYS A 24 3.76 -11.29 8.03
C LYS A 24 4.09 -10.55 6.73
N LEU A 25 3.10 -10.34 5.89
CA LEU A 25 3.29 -9.61 4.64
C LEU A 25 3.15 -8.11 4.88
N LEU A 26 4.03 -7.35 4.20
CA LEU A 26 3.77 -5.99 3.80
C LEU A 26 3.12 -6.04 2.42
N VAL A 27 1.97 -5.42 2.26
CA VAL A 27 1.28 -5.28 0.98
C VAL A 27 1.39 -3.84 0.53
N ASP A 28 2.03 -3.64 -0.61
CA ASP A 28 2.19 -2.36 -1.27
C ASP A 28 1.16 -2.22 -2.40
N ALA A 29 0.34 -1.19 -2.34
CA ALA A 29 -0.75 -0.98 -3.29
C ALA A 29 -0.23 -0.74 -4.72
N SER A 30 0.90 -0.05 -4.90
CA SER A 30 1.52 0.17 -6.20
C SER A 30 1.93 -1.16 -6.85
N HIS A 31 2.64 -2.01 -6.10
CA HIS A 31 3.06 -3.32 -6.61
C HIS A 31 1.89 -4.26 -6.89
N CYS A 32 0.77 -4.11 -6.20
CA CYS A 32 -0.48 -4.79 -6.58
C CYS A 32 -0.98 -4.31 -7.95
N GLY A 33 -0.75 -3.05 -8.32
CA GLY A 33 -1.06 -2.52 -9.64
C GLY A 33 -0.29 -3.19 -10.77
N ASP A 34 0.94 -3.62 -10.51
CA ASP A 34 1.81 -4.33 -11.45
C ASP A 34 1.51 -5.84 -11.55
N SER A 35 0.58 -6.36 -10.76
CA SER A 35 0.28 -7.80 -10.68
C SER A 35 -0.45 -8.37 -11.91
N GLY A 36 -1.05 -7.51 -12.71
CA GLY A 36 -1.96 -7.88 -13.81
C GLY A 36 -3.36 -8.28 -13.36
N LEU A 37 -3.64 -8.26 -12.05
CA LEU A 37 -4.96 -8.54 -11.48
C LEU A 37 -5.84 -7.28 -11.45
N SER A 38 -7.14 -7.49 -11.51
CA SER A 38 -8.13 -6.41 -11.28
C SER A 38 -8.07 -5.89 -9.85
N ILE A 39 -8.74 -4.76 -9.60
CA ILE A 39 -8.86 -4.19 -8.25
C ILE A 39 -9.58 -5.15 -7.30
N ASP A 40 -10.63 -5.83 -7.77
CA ASP A 40 -11.41 -6.76 -6.95
C ASP A 40 -10.59 -8.02 -6.60
N GLU A 41 -9.87 -8.58 -7.56
CA GLU A 41 -8.98 -9.74 -7.31
C GLU A 41 -7.87 -9.41 -6.31
N ASN A 42 -7.25 -8.22 -6.41
CA ASN A 42 -6.27 -7.77 -5.42
C ASN A 42 -6.92 -7.54 -4.05
N ALA A 43 -8.12 -6.95 -4.01
CA ALA A 43 -8.86 -6.72 -2.77
C ALA A 43 -9.21 -8.04 -2.07
N ASP A 44 -9.68 -9.05 -2.80
CA ASP A 44 -10.00 -10.37 -2.27
C ASP A 44 -8.77 -11.07 -1.67
N LEU A 45 -7.62 -10.99 -2.36
CA LEU A 45 -6.35 -11.52 -1.84
C LEU A 45 -5.92 -10.82 -0.56
N ILE A 46 -5.99 -9.49 -0.51
CA ILE A 46 -5.61 -8.69 0.67
C ILE A 46 -6.56 -8.99 1.84
N GLN A 47 -7.86 -9.08 1.58
CA GLN A 47 -8.84 -9.44 2.60
C GLN A 47 -8.54 -10.83 3.17
N SER A 48 -8.25 -11.81 2.31
CA SER A 48 -7.87 -13.17 2.73
C SER A 48 -6.62 -13.19 3.62
N LEU A 49 -5.62 -12.34 3.35
CA LEU A 49 -4.45 -12.18 4.22
C LEU A 49 -4.83 -11.60 5.59
N ALA A 50 -5.68 -10.58 5.59
CA ALA A 50 -6.14 -9.95 6.83
C ALA A 50 -6.94 -10.93 7.69
N GLU A 51 -7.85 -11.69 7.09
CA GLU A 51 -8.65 -12.73 7.76
C GLU A 51 -7.78 -13.84 8.35
N ALA A 52 -6.72 -14.23 7.67
CA ALA A 52 -5.75 -15.22 8.15
C ALA A 52 -4.76 -14.67 9.20
N GLY A 53 -4.79 -13.38 9.51
CA GLY A 53 -3.81 -12.74 10.40
C GLY A 53 -2.40 -12.64 9.82
N GLU A 54 -2.27 -12.78 8.51
CA GLU A 54 -0.99 -12.79 7.78
C GLU A 54 -0.59 -11.40 7.25
N LEU A 55 -1.51 -10.43 7.23
CA LEU A 55 -1.21 -9.04 6.89
C LEU A 55 -0.52 -8.34 8.06
N GLY A 56 0.66 -7.78 7.83
CA GLY A 56 1.42 -6.99 8.81
C GLY A 56 1.25 -5.49 8.58
N ILE A 57 1.55 -5.04 7.38
CA ILE A 57 1.59 -3.62 7.00
C ILE A 57 0.86 -3.43 5.69
N PHE A 58 0.07 -2.36 5.59
CA PHE A 58 -0.43 -1.86 4.32
C PHE A 58 0.36 -0.61 3.93
N HIS A 59 1.00 -0.63 2.77
CA HIS A 59 1.76 0.47 2.21
C HIS A 59 0.90 1.19 1.18
N ALA A 60 0.47 2.40 1.50
CA ALA A 60 -0.41 3.21 0.68
C ALA A 60 0.39 3.95 -0.39
N SER A 61 0.27 3.50 -1.63
CA SER A 61 0.86 4.10 -2.81
C SER A 61 -0.12 4.01 -3.99
N ALA A 62 -0.01 4.93 -4.95
CA ALA A 62 -0.89 4.95 -6.11
C ALA A 62 -0.57 3.82 -7.08
N LYS A 63 -1.57 3.38 -7.84
CA LYS A 63 -1.47 2.26 -8.77
C LYS A 63 -0.39 2.44 -9.85
N THR A 64 -0.37 3.61 -10.47
CA THR A 64 0.39 3.82 -11.71
C THR A 64 1.56 4.77 -11.56
N THR A 65 1.53 5.66 -10.58
CA THR A 65 2.52 6.72 -10.39
C THR A 65 3.33 6.55 -9.13
N ARG A 66 3.15 5.43 -8.42
CA ARG A 66 3.79 5.15 -7.13
C ARG A 66 3.71 6.40 -6.23
N GLY A 67 3.72 6.42 -5.05
CA GLY A 67 3.72 7.59 -4.20
C GLY A 67 2.70 8.74 -4.47
N CYS A 68 2.07 8.83 -5.65
CA CYS A 68 1.17 9.92 -6.02
C CYS A 68 -0.24 9.70 -5.46
N LEU A 69 -0.45 10.08 -4.21
CA LEU A 69 -1.70 9.85 -3.48
C LEU A 69 -2.84 10.80 -3.91
N SER A 70 -2.51 11.99 -4.39
CA SER A 70 -3.50 12.98 -4.83
C SER A 70 -4.22 12.60 -6.13
N THR A 71 -3.63 11.70 -6.92
CA THR A 71 -4.21 11.20 -8.18
C THR A 71 -4.83 9.80 -8.05
N ASP A 72 -5.05 9.34 -6.82
CA ASP A 72 -5.69 8.04 -6.57
C ASP A 72 -7.11 8.00 -7.13
N ASP A 73 -7.34 7.09 -8.05
CA ASP A 73 -8.62 6.82 -8.74
C ASP A 73 -9.56 5.88 -7.95
N GLY A 74 -9.32 5.72 -6.66
CA GLY A 74 -10.03 4.80 -5.79
C GLY A 74 -9.27 3.52 -5.49
N TRP A 75 -8.11 3.29 -6.11
CA TRP A 75 -7.27 2.11 -5.92
C TRP A 75 -6.84 1.93 -4.47
N ILE A 76 -6.21 2.95 -3.88
CA ILE A 76 -5.79 2.92 -2.47
C ILE A 76 -6.99 2.70 -1.56
N GLY A 77 -8.12 3.39 -1.82
CA GLY A 77 -9.32 3.28 -1.01
C GLY A 77 -9.92 1.88 -1.00
N ALA A 78 -9.97 1.21 -2.13
CA ALA A 78 -10.46 -0.16 -2.25
C ALA A 78 -9.57 -1.15 -1.51
N LEU A 79 -8.25 -1.11 -1.76
CA LEU A 79 -7.30 -2.04 -1.15
C LEU A 79 -7.14 -1.80 0.36
N LEU A 80 -7.14 -0.54 0.81
CA LEU A 80 -7.13 -0.20 2.23
C LEU A 80 -8.40 -0.70 2.94
N THR A 81 -9.56 -0.59 2.28
CA THR A 81 -10.81 -1.12 2.81
C THR A 81 -10.74 -2.64 2.97
N ALA A 82 -10.21 -3.36 1.99
CA ALA A 82 -10.03 -4.81 2.07
C ALA A 82 -9.09 -5.20 3.23
N ALA A 83 -7.98 -4.47 3.39
CA ALA A 83 -7.03 -4.69 4.50
C ALA A 83 -7.65 -4.43 5.88
N ALA A 84 -8.59 -3.48 5.98
CA ALA A 84 -9.22 -3.06 7.24
C ALA A 84 -10.44 -3.88 7.66
N LYS A 85 -11.05 -4.67 6.75
CA LYS A 85 -12.35 -5.35 6.97
C LYS A 85 -12.40 -6.24 8.22
N THR A 86 -11.29 -6.82 8.63
CA THR A 86 -11.23 -7.68 9.82
C THR A 86 -11.08 -6.91 11.13
N GLY A 87 -10.80 -5.60 11.06
CA GLY A 87 -10.45 -4.77 12.22
C GLY A 87 -9.06 -5.04 12.81
N GLU A 88 -8.22 -5.83 12.12
CA GLU A 88 -6.87 -6.21 12.61
C GLU A 88 -5.73 -5.40 11.97
N LEU A 89 -6.03 -4.50 11.03
CA LEU A 89 -5.03 -3.60 10.44
C LEU A 89 -4.45 -2.68 11.52
N ARG A 90 -3.14 -2.72 11.72
CA ARG A 90 -2.44 -1.98 12.77
C ARG A 90 -1.51 -0.89 12.24
N GLN A 91 -1.01 -1.07 11.04
CA GLN A 91 0.02 -0.19 10.48
C GLN A 91 -0.29 0.12 9.02
N VAL A 92 -0.30 1.42 8.71
CA VAL A 92 -0.39 1.94 7.35
C VAL A 92 0.78 2.88 7.14
N PHE A 93 1.57 2.61 6.11
CA PHE A 93 2.63 3.51 5.69
C PHE A 93 2.16 4.31 4.49
N VAL A 94 2.56 5.55 4.41
CA VAL A 94 2.31 6.44 3.28
C VAL A 94 3.60 6.60 2.50
N GLU A 95 3.58 6.29 1.21
CA GLU A 95 4.72 6.47 0.33
C GLU A 95 4.55 7.76 -0.47
N VAL A 96 5.55 8.61 -0.40
CA VAL A 96 5.66 9.85 -1.19
C VAL A 96 7.08 9.98 -1.68
N PHE A 97 7.24 10.32 -2.94
CA PHE A 97 8.55 10.54 -3.56
C PHE A 97 8.78 12.01 -3.88
N ASP A 98 9.95 12.52 -3.48
CA ASP A 98 10.43 13.78 -3.98
C ASP A 98 11.03 13.60 -5.37
N HIS A 99 10.37 14.18 -6.38
CA HIS A 99 10.86 14.10 -7.76
C HIS A 99 12.27 14.66 -7.92
N ALA A 100 12.66 15.66 -7.13
CA ALA A 100 13.95 16.30 -7.22
C ALA A 100 15.08 15.58 -6.44
N ASP A 101 14.76 14.52 -5.67
CA ASP A 101 15.77 13.79 -4.89
C ASP A 101 16.83 13.18 -5.80
N PRO A 102 18.13 13.56 -5.65
CA PRO A 102 19.22 12.99 -6.42
C PRO A 102 19.35 11.47 -6.25
N GLY A 103 18.99 10.93 -5.09
CA GLY A 103 19.00 9.49 -4.82
C GLY A 103 18.05 8.68 -5.71
N LEU A 104 17.06 9.33 -6.31
CA LEU A 104 16.09 8.70 -7.21
C LEU A 104 16.45 8.83 -8.70
N GLU A 105 17.59 9.43 -9.05
CA GLU A 105 17.95 9.68 -10.46
C GLU A 105 17.97 8.41 -11.30
N ALA A 106 18.62 7.35 -10.81
CA ALA A 106 18.69 6.08 -11.53
C ALA A 106 17.29 5.47 -11.73
N LEU A 107 16.43 5.58 -10.73
CA LEU A 107 15.06 5.07 -10.78
C LEU A 107 14.20 5.87 -11.77
N ARG A 108 14.31 7.20 -11.77
CA ARG A 108 13.64 8.08 -12.74
C ARG A 108 14.05 7.78 -14.19
N ASN A 109 15.30 7.40 -14.41
CA ASN A 109 15.78 7.03 -15.75
C ASN A 109 15.17 5.72 -16.25
N MET A 110 14.91 4.78 -15.34
CA MET A 110 14.25 3.50 -15.67
C MET A 110 12.73 3.62 -15.70
N GLU A 111 12.15 4.40 -14.80
CA GLU A 111 10.72 4.62 -14.65
C GLU A 111 10.42 6.13 -14.68
N PRO A 112 10.20 6.74 -15.86
CA PRO A 112 10.03 8.20 -15.98
C PRO A 112 8.84 8.78 -15.19
N GLY A 113 7.88 7.95 -14.81
CA GLY A 113 6.76 8.34 -13.95
C GLY A 113 7.09 8.36 -12.46
N HIS A 114 8.23 7.81 -12.05
CA HIS A 114 8.60 7.71 -10.64
C HIS A 114 8.90 9.07 -10.02
N GLY A 115 8.49 9.28 -8.77
CA GLY A 115 8.72 10.54 -8.07
C GLY A 115 7.93 11.72 -8.62
N VAL A 116 6.73 11.48 -9.20
CA VAL A 116 5.91 12.54 -9.82
C VAL A 116 5.21 13.46 -8.82
N ASP A 117 5.18 13.10 -7.56
CA ASP A 117 4.39 13.80 -6.54
C ASP A 117 4.72 15.29 -6.42
N THR A 118 5.98 15.67 -6.63
CA THR A 118 6.44 17.07 -6.55
C THR A 118 6.56 17.76 -7.92
N ARG A 119 6.22 17.09 -9.03
CA ARG A 119 6.31 17.68 -10.39
C ARG A 119 5.36 18.84 -10.64
N ASP A 120 4.29 18.94 -9.88
CA ASP A 120 3.32 20.03 -9.97
C ASP A 120 3.79 21.33 -9.28
N GLY A 121 5.03 21.35 -8.77
CA GLY A 121 5.64 22.50 -8.11
C GLY A 121 5.38 22.55 -6.61
N ARG A 122 4.66 21.59 -6.03
CA ARG A 122 4.53 21.48 -4.58
C ARG A 122 5.84 21.01 -3.95
N SER A 123 6.13 21.49 -2.76
CA SER A 123 7.25 20.96 -1.96
C SER A 123 6.96 19.54 -1.48
N TYR A 124 8.01 18.80 -1.15
CA TYR A 124 7.88 17.46 -0.54
C TYR A 124 6.98 17.46 0.71
N ASN A 125 7.12 18.49 1.56
CA ASN A 125 6.30 18.62 2.77
C ASN A 125 4.81 18.80 2.47
N GLU A 126 4.46 19.56 1.43
CA GLU A 126 3.06 19.75 1.02
C GLU A 126 2.45 18.45 0.48
N VAL A 127 3.20 17.71 -0.33
CA VAL A 127 2.76 16.42 -0.86
C VAL A 127 2.63 15.39 0.25
N MET A 128 3.58 15.35 1.19
CA MET A 128 3.52 14.47 2.36
C MET A 128 2.29 14.78 3.23
N ALA A 129 2.02 16.06 3.50
CA ALA A 129 0.87 16.47 4.29
C ALA A 129 -0.46 16.11 3.59
N ASP A 130 -0.54 16.27 2.27
CA ASP A 130 -1.71 15.86 1.48
C ASP A 130 -1.93 14.35 1.53
N GLY A 131 -0.87 13.56 1.31
CA GLY A 131 -0.91 12.11 1.39
C GLY A 131 -1.35 11.59 2.76
N LEU A 132 -0.75 12.10 3.83
CA LEU A 132 -1.12 11.75 5.21
C LEU A 132 -2.57 12.16 5.51
N GLY A 133 -2.99 13.35 5.11
CA GLY A 133 -4.36 13.84 5.28
C GLY A 133 -5.37 12.99 4.51
N ASN A 134 -5.03 12.55 3.31
CA ASN A 134 -5.88 11.68 2.51
C ASN A 134 -6.07 10.31 3.20
N ILE A 135 -4.99 9.68 3.64
CA ILE A 135 -5.07 8.40 4.35
C ILE A 135 -5.80 8.54 5.69
N ALA A 136 -5.54 9.61 6.46
CA ALA A 136 -6.24 9.87 7.71
C ALA A 136 -7.76 9.99 7.51
N ARG A 137 -8.22 10.72 6.49
CA ARG A 137 -9.66 10.80 6.14
C ARG A 137 -10.24 9.43 5.81
N ARG A 138 -9.52 8.59 5.05
CA ARG A 138 -9.96 7.23 4.70
C ARG A 138 -10.06 6.34 5.94
N LEU A 139 -9.06 6.37 6.82
CA LEU A 139 -9.06 5.60 8.07
C LEU A 139 -10.19 6.04 9.01
N ASN A 140 -10.44 7.35 9.13
CA ASN A 140 -11.57 7.88 9.90
C ASN A 140 -12.92 7.39 9.34
N ASN A 141 -13.08 7.36 8.02
CA ASN A 141 -14.28 6.83 7.40
C ASN A 141 -14.45 5.33 7.66
N LEU A 142 -13.37 4.54 7.59
CA LEU A 142 -13.39 3.11 7.89
C LEU A 142 -13.71 2.85 9.36
N HIS A 143 -13.17 3.66 10.28
CA HIS A 143 -13.49 3.61 11.70
C HIS A 143 -14.97 3.93 11.94
N ALA A 144 -15.49 5.01 11.37
CA ALA A 144 -16.90 5.39 11.47
C ALA A 144 -17.86 4.30 10.94
N ARG A 145 -17.40 3.48 9.98
CA ARG A 145 -18.14 2.35 9.42
C ARG A 145 -17.95 1.03 10.20
N GLY A 146 -17.16 1.05 11.28
CA GLY A 146 -16.90 -0.11 12.13
C GLY A 146 -15.87 -1.11 11.60
N PHE A 147 -15.09 -0.74 10.58
CA PHE A 147 -14.03 -1.63 10.04
C PHE A 147 -12.71 -1.56 10.82
N LEU A 148 -12.49 -0.52 11.60
CA LEU A 148 -11.33 -0.39 12.46
C LEU A 148 -11.77 -0.38 13.93
N LYS A 149 -11.05 -1.13 14.74
CA LYS A 149 -11.20 -1.09 16.21
C LYS A 149 -10.43 0.14 16.74
N ALA A 150 -10.98 0.77 17.77
CA ALA A 150 -10.31 1.84 18.50
C ALA A 150 -9.07 1.32 19.24
#